data_7c369fb21845667de33d3d378da62329
#
_entry.id   7c369fb21845667de33d3d378da62329
#
_cell.length_a   1.000
_cell.length_b   1.000
_cell.length_c   1.000
_cell.angle_alpha   90.00
_cell.angle_beta   90.00
_cell.angle_gamma   90.00
#
_symmetry.space_group_name_H-M   'P 1'
#
loop_
_entity.id
_entity.type
_entity.pdbx_description
1 polymer ?
#
loop_
_entity_poly.entity_id
_entity_poly.type
_entity_poly.pdbx_seq_one_letter_code
_entity_poly.pdbx_strand_id
1 'polypeptide(L)'
;MYVQLIDHPLAAARLTTMRDENTDNAGFRTALRELTTMLVYEATRGASLRELTVQTPVATTTGVQLANPPLLVPVLRAGLGMVDRAHALIPEVRVGFVGLARDEATHLPVPYLQSLPADLSATPVFVLATGGSMIHAVRLLAARGASDVTAICALAAPEGVERLAAADLPVRLATPTNSCTATRATPATTSHRDVQPRDFSATASNCR
;
A
#
# COMPACT_ATOMS: atom_id res chain seq x y z
N MET A 1 6.43 -13.39 2.98
CA MET A 1 5.66 -12.13 2.77
C MET A 1 4.18 -12.45 2.60
N TYR A 2 3.28 -11.64 3.18
CA TYR A 2 1.83 -11.76 2.98
C TYR A 2 1.36 -10.75 1.93
N VAL A 3 0.52 -11.19 0.97
CA VAL A 3 -0.08 -10.33 -0.05
C VAL A 3 -1.58 -10.25 0.18
N GLN A 4 -2.07 -9.06 0.47
CA GLN A 4 -3.49 -8.74 0.58
C GLN A 4 -3.98 -8.22 -0.77
N LEU A 5 -4.73 -9.04 -1.48
CA LEU A 5 -5.39 -8.64 -2.72
C LEU A 5 -6.73 -7.97 -2.40
N ILE A 6 -6.91 -6.75 -2.87
CA ILE A 6 -8.15 -6.01 -2.74
C ILE A 6 -9.04 -6.32 -3.95
N ASP A 7 -9.98 -7.25 -3.74
CA ASP A 7 -10.95 -7.67 -4.74
C ASP A 7 -12.26 -6.92 -4.57
N HIS A 8 -12.32 -5.73 -5.16
CA HIS A 8 -13.48 -4.86 -5.09
C HIS A 8 -13.79 -4.25 -6.46
N PRO A 9 -15.07 -4.27 -6.94
CA PRO A 9 -15.43 -3.76 -8.27
C PRO A 9 -14.98 -2.33 -8.54
N LEU A 10 -15.09 -1.44 -7.55
CA LEU A 10 -14.66 -0.05 -7.68
C LEU A 10 -13.12 0.06 -7.81
N ALA A 11 -12.37 -0.76 -7.08
CA ALA A 11 -10.91 -0.79 -7.22
C ALA A 11 -10.50 -1.28 -8.62
N ALA A 12 -11.17 -2.31 -9.14
CA ALA A 12 -10.96 -2.81 -10.49
C ALA A 12 -11.28 -1.75 -11.56
N ALA A 13 -12.38 -0.99 -11.38
CA ALA A 13 -12.75 0.09 -12.28
C ALA A 13 -11.70 1.21 -12.30
N ARG A 14 -11.17 1.62 -11.13
CA ARG A 14 -10.10 2.64 -11.06
C ARG A 14 -8.79 2.15 -11.63
N LEU A 15 -8.48 0.87 -11.41
CA LEU A 15 -7.30 0.24 -12.02
C LEU A 15 -7.40 0.23 -13.56
N THR A 16 -8.58 -0.04 -14.11
CA THR A 16 -8.83 0.03 -15.56
C THR A 16 -8.55 1.43 -16.09
N THR A 17 -9.11 2.47 -15.45
CA THR A 17 -8.84 3.86 -15.84
C THR A 17 -7.34 4.19 -15.79
N MET A 18 -6.63 3.74 -14.76
CA MET A 18 -5.18 3.99 -14.65
C MET A 18 -4.34 3.28 -15.70
N ARG A 19 -4.87 2.22 -16.32
CA ARG A 19 -4.18 1.40 -17.34
C ARG A 19 -4.50 1.79 -18.78
N ASP A 20 -5.58 2.52 -18.98
CA ASP A 20 -5.97 2.97 -20.30
C ASP A 20 -4.97 4.05 -20.78
N GLU A 21 -4.31 3.80 -21.91
CA GLU A 21 -3.36 4.72 -22.53
C GLU A 21 -3.97 6.06 -22.93
N ASN A 22 -5.30 6.09 -23.15
CA ASN A 22 -6.04 7.29 -23.49
C ASN A 22 -6.43 8.12 -22.26
N THR A 23 -6.20 7.61 -21.04
CA THR A 23 -6.49 8.36 -19.81
C THR A 23 -5.53 9.55 -19.69
N ASP A 24 -6.08 10.75 -19.63
CA ASP A 24 -5.29 11.95 -19.41
C ASP A 24 -4.71 12.03 -17.99
N ASN A 25 -3.79 12.97 -17.78
CA ASN A 25 -3.14 13.16 -16.50
C ASN A 25 -4.11 13.50 -15.35
N ALA A 26 -5.24 14.15 -15.64
CA ALA A 26 -6.24 14.49 -14.63
C ALA A 26 -7.05 13.26 -14.22
N GLY A 27 -7.50 12.48 -15.20
CA GLY A 27 -8.18 11.21 -15.01
C GLY A 27 -7.32 10.20 -14.24
N PHE A 28 -6.05 10.06 -14.63
CA PHE A 28 -5.09 9.20 -13.93
C PHE A 28 -4.93 9.59 -12.44
N ARG A 29 -4.72 10.89 -12.16
CA ARG A 29 -4.59 11.36 -10.77
C ARG A 29 -5.87 11.14 -9.95
N THR A 30 -7.04 11.35 -10.57
CA THR A 30 -8.32 11.10 -9.91
C THR A 30 -8.49 9.63 -9.58
N ALA A 31 -8.26 8.74 -10.55
CA ALA A 31 -8.34 7.30 -10.35
C ALA A 31 -7.35 6.80 -9.28
N LEU A 32 -6.09 7.29 -9.30
CA LEU A 32 -5.09 6.98 -8.28
C LEU A 32 -5.54 7.40 -6.88
N ARG A 33 -6.08 8.60 -6.72
CA ARG A 33 -6.58 9.12 -5.43
C ARG A 33 -7.73 8.28 -4.88
N GLU A 34 -8.70 7.93 -5.71
CA GLU A 34 -9.84 7.11 -5.32
C GLU A 34 -9.40 5.67 -4.98
N LEU A 35 -8.54 5.08 -5.79
CA LEU A 35 -7.96 3.77 -5.53
C LEU A 35 -7.18 3.78 -4.21
N THR A 36 -6.38 4.81 -3.95
CA THR A 36 -5.63 4.96 -2.69
C THR A 36 -6.56 4.93 -1.48
N THR A 37 -7.71 5.59 -1.53
CA THR A 37 -8.69 5.55 -0.43
C THR A 37 -9.13 4.12 -0.13
N MET A 38 -9.43 3.32 -1.16
CA MET A 38 -9.85 1.93 -1.00
C MET A 38 -8.70 1.05 -0.46
N LEU A 39 -7.48 1.25 -0.97
CA LEU A 39 -6.31 0.48 -0.53
C LEU A 39 -5.96 0.76 0.94
N VAL A 40 -5.96 2.04 1.35
CA VAL A 40 -5.67 2.43 2.74
C VAL A 40 -6.78 1.93 3.67
N TYR A 41 -8.05 2.04 3.28
CA TYR A 41 -9.17 1.51 4.03
C TYR A 41 -9.01 0.01 4.29
N GLU A 42 -8.70 -0.77 3.27
CA GLU A 42 -8.47 -2.21 3.42
C GLU A 42 -7.19 -2.54 4.21
N ALA A 43 -6.13 -1.77 4.03
CA ALA A 43 -4.88 -1.97 4.77
C ALA A 43 -5.04 -1.74 6.28
N THR A 44 -6.02 -0.92 6.69
CA THR A 44 -6.33 -0.66 8.11
C THR A 44 -7.33 -1.62 8.72
N ARG A 45 -7.88 -2.58 7.98
CA ARG A 45 -8.93 -3.50 8.46
C ARG A 45 -8.56 -4.26 9.74
N GLY A 46 -7.30 -4.60 9.93
CA GLY A 46 -6.77 -5.28 11.11
C GLY A 46 -6.09 -4.36 12.13
N ALA A 47 -6.28 -3.03 12.02
CA ALA A 47 -5.64 -2.09 12.93
C ALA A 47 -6.22 -2.20 14.34
N SER A 48 -5.34 -2.12 15.34
CA SER A 48 -5.72 -2.15 16.75
C SER A 48 -6.46 -0.86 17.13
N LEU A 49 -7.51 -1.03 17.94
CA LEU A 49 -8.30 0.08 18.46
C LEU A 49 -8.03 0.25 19.96
N ARG A 50 -8.13 1.48 20.43
CA ARG A 50 -8.20 1.80 21.86
C ARG A 50 -9.54 2.44 22.20
N GLU A 51 -10.08 2.10 23.35
CA GLU A 51 -11.29 2.71 23.89
C GLU A 51 -10.99 4.08 24.52
N LEU A 52 -11.96 4.96 24.44
CA LEU A 52 -11.95 6.25 25.10
C LEU A 52 -13.36 6.65 25.53
N THR A 53 -13.44 7.44 26.59
CA THR A 53 -14.71 8.02 27.03
C THR A 53 -15.07 9.22 26.17
N VAL A 54 -16.27 9.23 25.61
CA VAL A 54 -16.78 10.30 24.76
C VAL A 54 -18.05 10.88 25.38
N GLN A 55 -18.10 12.21 25.47
CA GLN A 55 -19.33 12.93 25.85
C GLN A 55 -20.13 13.23 24.60
N THR A 56 -21.29 12.59 24.46
CA THR A 56 -22.26 12.90 23.38
C THR A 56 -23.26 13.94 23.86
N PRO A 57 -24.06 14.54 22.99
CA PRO A 57 -25.12 15.47 23.41
C PRO A 57 -26.17 14.86 24.36
N VAL A 58 -26.30 13.52 24.38
CA VAL A 58 -27.30 12.80 25.17
C VAL A 58 -26.72 12.21 26.44
N ALA A 59 -25.54 11.55 26.34
CA ALA A 59 -24.93 10.85 27.47
C ALA A 59 -23.45 10.61 27.23
N THR A 60 -22.71 10.33 28.30
CA THR A 60 -21.35 9.79 28.22
C THR A 60 -21.38 8.34 27.72
N THR A 61 -20.52 8.01 26.79
CA THR A 61 -20.42 6.66 26.20
C THR A 61 -18.96 6.28 25.91
N THR A 62 -18.73 5.03 25.58
CA THR A 62 -17.45 4.55 25.10
C THR A 62 -17.34 4.69 23.57
N GLY A 63 -16.30 5.34 23.10
CA GLY A 63 -15.90 5.41 21.69
C GLY A 63 -14.64 4.62 21.45
N VAL A 64 -14.21 4.54 20.20
CA VAL A 64 -12.95 3.89 19.77
C VAL A 64 -12.17 4.81 18.84
N GLN A 65 -10.85 4.65 18.87
CA GLN A 65 -9.93 5.27 17.90
C GLN A 65 -8.75 4.32 17.60
N LEU A 66 -7.99 4.60 16.55
CA LEU A 66 -6.78 3.82 16.25
C LEU A 66 -5.82 3.91 17.43
N ALA A 67 -5.36 2.75 17.91
CA ALA A 67 -4.39 2.69 19.02
C ALA A 67 -3.04 3.28 18.60
N ASN A 68 -2.56 2.89 17.42
CA ASN A 68 -1.27 3.31 16.85
C ASN A 68 -1.49 3.72 15.38
N PRO A 69 -1.75 5.01 15.08
CA PRO A 69 -1.81 5.49 13.72
C PRO A 69 -0.49 5.26 13.00
N PRO A 70 -0.49 4.77 11.74
CA PRO A 70 0.73 4.47 11.03
C PRO A 70 1.52 5.73 10.62
N LEU A 71 2.84 5.58 10.44
CA LEU A 71 3.64 6.54 9.70
C LEU A 71 3.43 6.34 8.20
N LEU A 72 2.98 7.36 7.48
CA LEU A 72 2.92 7.32 6.02
C LEU A 72 4.29 7.62 5.42
N VAL A 73 4.76 6.76 4.54
CA VAL A 73 6.05 6.93 3.87
C VAL A 73 5.86 6.81 2.37
N PRO A 74 5.57 7.92 1.67
CA PRO A 74 5.57 7.94 0.22
C PRO A 74 6.98 7.75 -0.33
N VAL A 75 7.11 6.86 -1.30
CA VAL A 75 8.33 6.74 -2.11
C VAL A 75 8.26 7.79 -3.21
N LEU A 76 9.11 8.79 -3.11
CA LEU A 76 9.11 9.93 -4.02
C LEU A 76 9.66 9.53 -5.41
N ARG A 77 9.11 10.06 -6.47
CA ARG A 77 8.01 11.04 -6.52
C ARG A 77 6.62 10.38 -6.64
N ALA A 78 6.55 9.12 -7.09
CA ALA A 78 5.30 8.45 -7.47
C ALA A 78 4.30 8.30 -6.31
N GLY A 79 4.76 7.99 -5.09
CA GLY A 79 3.91 7.86 -3.91
C GLY A 79 3.27 9.16 -3.43
N LEU A 80 3.75 10.32 -3.91
CA LEU A 80 3.24 11.61 -3.45
C LEU A 80 1.75 11.82 -3.78
N GLY A 81 1.29 11.32 -4.93
CA GLY A 81 -0.11 11.41 -5.33
C GLY A 81 -1.09 10.63 -4.46
N MET A 82 -0.58 9.78 -3.56
CA MET A 82 -1.38 8.96 -2.65
C MET A 82 -1.51 9.59 -1.25
N VAL A 83 -0.63 10.51 -0.86
CA VAL A 83 -0.51 11.03 0.52
C VAL A 83 -1.78 11.72 0.99
N ASP A 84 -2.31 12.65 0.18
CA ASP A 84 -3.49 13.45 0.55
C ASP A 84 -4.70 12.58 0.91
N ARG A 85 -4.89 11.48 0.17
CA ARG A 85 -6.02 10.57 0.40
C ARG A 85 -5.81 9.68 1.61
N ALA A 86 -4.59 9.20 1.82
CA ALA A 86 -4.25 8.45 3.02
C ALA A 86 -4.40 9.33 4.27
N HIS A 87 -3.93 10.58 4.21
CA HIS A 87 -4.06 11.55 5.30
C HIS A 87 -5.51 11.96 5.57
N ALA A 88 -6.32 12.14 4.52
CA ALA A 88 -7.74 12.46 4.67
C ALA A 88 -8.53 11.31 5.33
N LEU A 89 -8.12 10.06 5.13
CA LEU A 89 -8.75 8.89 5.74
C LEU A 89 -8.30 8.67 7.19
N ILE A 90 -7.05 8.98 7.50
CA ILE A 90 -6.47 8.84 8.85
C ILE A 90 -5.77 10.16 9.21
N PRO A 91 -6.52 11.14 9.75
CA PRO A 91 -5.98 12.49 10.00
C PRO A 91 -4.83 12.54 11.01
N GLU A 92 -4.73 11.54 11.90
CA GLU A 92 -3.73 11.48 12.97
C GLU A 92 -2.36 10.98 12.50
N VAL A 93 -2.21 10.58 11.23
CA VAL A 93 -0.94 10.04 10.73
C VAL A 93 0.14 11.12 10.64
N ARG A 94 1.36 10.68 10.90
CA ARG A 94 2.57 11.44 10.56
C ARG A 94 3.06 11.04 9.16
N VAL A 95 3.79 11.92 8.51
CA VAL A 95 4.36 11.64 7.18
C VAL A 95 5.88 11.72 7.26
N GLY A 96 6.55 10.67 6.82
CA GLY A 96 7.97 10.65 6.53
C GLY A 96 8.19 10.54 5.02
N PHE A 97 9.42 10.76 4.54
CA PHE A 97 9.70 10.74 3.11
C PHE A 97 10.92 9.91 2.78
N VAL A 98 10.81 9.09 1.73
CA VAL A 98 11.94 8.41 1.11
C VAL A 98 12.00 8.81 -0.36
N GLY A 99 13.05 9.51 -0.75
CA GLY A 99 13.34 9.87 -2.13
C GLY A 99 14.39 8.95 -2.71
N LEU A 100 14.06 8.28 -3.82
CA LEU A 100 14.95 7.39 -4.54
C LEU A 100 15.10 7.87 -5.99
N ALA A 101 16.33 8.02 -6.44
CA ALA A 101 16.67 8.24 -7.84
C ALA A 101 17.35 6.98 -8.41
N ARG A 102 17.31 6.80 -9.71
CA ARG A 102 18.14 5.78 -10.37
C ARG A 102 19.47 6.39 -10.72
N ASP A 103 20.54 5.74 -10.30
CA ASP A 103 21.88 6.06 -10.75
C ASP A 103 21.97 5.79 -12.26
N GLU A 104 22.54 6.72 -13.01
CA GLU A 104 22.58 6.65 -14.48
C GLU A 104 23.50 5.54 -15.00
N ALA A 105 24.56 5.20 -14.26
CA ALA A 105 25.53 4.19 -14.67
C ALA A 105 25.13 2.79 -14.24
N THR A 106 24.64 2.63 -13.00
CA THR A 106 24.34 1.30 -12.43
C THR A 106 22.86 0.94 -12.51
N HIS A 107 21.99 1.89 -12.82
CA HIS A 107 20.53 1.78 -12.76
C HIS A 107 19.98 1.34 -11.39
N LEU A 108 20.80 1.35 -10.34
CA LEU A 108 20.40 1.03 -8.99
C LEU A 108 19.73 2.22 -8.32
N PRO A 109 18.74 1.98 -7.44
CA PRO A 109 18.10 3.05 -6.68
C PRO A 109 19.08 3.59 -5.62
N VAL A 110 19.32 4.90 -5.68
CA VAL A 110 20.13 5.65 -4.71
C VAL A 110 19.22 6.59 -3.93
N PRO A 111 19.27 6.58 -2.59
CA PRO A 111 18.49 7.50 -1.79
C PRO A 111 19.08 8.92 -1.86
N TYR A 112 18.24 9.90 -2.21
CA TYR A 112 18.62 11.33 -2.19
C TYR A 112 17.89 12.09 -1.07
N LEU A 113 16.85 11.51 -0.49
CA LEU A 113 16.10 12.09 0.63
C LEU A 113 15.66 10.99 1.60
N GLN A 114 15.90 11.20 2.88
CA GLN A 114 15.44 10.34 3.96
C GLN A 114 14.99 11.22 5.14
N SER A 115 13.71 11.57 5.16
CA SER A 115 13.08 12.28 6.27
C SER A 115 12.22 11.29 7.05
N LEU A 116 12.85 10.56 7.96
CA LEU A 116 12.24 9.48 8.75
C LEU A 116 12.67 9.60 10.21
N PRO A 117 11.82 9.16 11.18
CA PRO A 117 12.27 8.96 12.56
C PRO A 117 13.48 8.04 12.64
N ALA A 118 14.31 8.26 13.65
CA ALA A 118 15.51 7.44 13.88
C ALA A 118 15.16 5.99 14.26
N ASP A 119 14.09 5.81 15.05
CA ASP A 119 13.58 4.52 15.50
C ASP A 119 12.13 4.34 15.06
N LEU A 120 11.83 3.19 14.46
CA LEU A 120 10.52 2.78 13.97
C LEU A 120 10.03 1.47 14.59
N SER A 121 10.71 0.96 15.62
CA SER A 121 10.45 -0.37 16.21
C SER A 121 9.02 -0.55 16.75
N ALA A 122 8.40 0.54 17.24
CA ALA A 122 7.03 0.54 17.77
C ALA A 122 6.00 1.23 16.84
N THR A 123 6.37 1.55 15.61
CA THR A 123 5.53 2.36 14.71
C THR A 123 5.10 1.53 13.50
N PRO A 124 3.79 1.30 13.30
CA PRO A 124 3.31 0.75 12.04
C PRO A 124 3.66 1.70 10.89
N VAL A 125 4.09 1.18 9.76
CA VAL A 125 4.51 1.99 8.61
C VAL A 125 3.72 1.62 7.36
N PHE A 126 3.11 2.61 6.71
CA PHE A 126 2.49 2.46 5.39
C PHE A 126 3.39 3.07 4.32
N VAL A 127 3.97 2.22 3.49
CA VAL A 127 4.77 2.64 2.34
C VAL A 127 3.86 2.84 1.14
N LEU A 128 3.78 4.07 0.63
CA LEU A 128 2.97 4.41 -0.52
C LEU A 128 3.83 4.44 -1.78
N ALA A 129 3.56 3.55 -2.74
CA ALA A 129 4.35 3.46 -3.95
C ALA A 129 3.55 2.94 -5.15
N THR A 130 4.12 3.11 -6.36
CA THR A 130 3.56 2.56 -7.60
C THR A 130 4.37 1.38 -8.15
N GLY A 131 5.33 0.81 -7.38
CA GLY A 131 6.03 -0.43 -7.76
C GLY A 131 7.55 -0.44 -7.54
N GLY A 132 8.34 -0.22 -8.56
CA GLY A 132 9.74 -0.63 -8.69
C GLY A 132 10.77 -0.25 -7.62
N SER A 133 10.55 0.81 -6.82
CA SER A 133 11.52 1.27 -5.81
C SER A 133 11.18 0.82 -4.38
N MET A 134 10.15 0.00 -4.21
CA MET A 134 9.58 -0.37 -2.91
C MET A 134 10.56 -1.14 -2.02
N ILE A 135 11.29 -2.10 -2.58
CA ILE A 135 12.24 -2.94 -1.84
C ILE A 135 13.29 -2.09 -1.11
N HIS A 136 13.84 -1.07 -1.78
CA HIS A 136 14.82 -0.18 -1.16
C HIS A 136 14.23 0.65 -0.05
N ALA A 137 13.00 1.16 -0.23
CA ALA A 137 12.30 1.88 0.83
C ALA A 137 12.06 0.99 2.05
N VAL A 138 11.58 -0.24 1.85
CA VAL A 138 11.34 -1.19 2.95
C VAL A 138 12.65 -1.55 3.67
N ARG A 139 13.75 -1.75 2.94
CA ARG A 139 15.08 -1.98 3.56
C ARG A 139 15.54 -0.81 4.43
N LEU A 140 15.34 0.43 3.98
CA LEU A 140 15.66 1.63 4.75
C LEU A 140 14.82 1.73 6.04
N LEU A 141 13.57 1.31 5.99
CA LEU A 141 12.68 1.26 7.14
C LEU A 141 13.07 0.13 8.12
N ALA A 142 13.34 -1.06 7.61
CA ALA A 142 13.81 -2.20 8.39
C ALA A 142 15.14 -1.89 9.12
N ALA A 143 16.06 -1.18 8.46
CA ALA A 143 17.31 -0.72 9.07
C ALA A 143 17.09 0.27 10.24
N ARG A 144 15.89 0.87 10.38
CA ARG A 144 15.45 1.69 11.50
C ARG A 144 14.56 0.95 12.50
N GLY A 145 14.54 -0.38 12.44
CA GLY A 145 13.79 -1.22 13.35
C GLY A 145 12.31 -1.43 12.98
N ALA A 146 11.83 -0.93 11.83
CA ALA A 146 10.44 -1.16 11.44
C ALA A 146 10.16 -2.65 11.26
N SER A 147 9.22 -3.19 12.05
CA SER A 147 8.79 -4.59 12.04
C SER A 147 7.37 -4.80 11.52
N ASP A 148 6.55 -3.76 11.51
CA ASP A 148 5.18 -3.76 10.96
C ASP A 148 5.09 -2.80 9.77
N VAL A 149 5.45 -3.29 8.59
CA VAL A 149 5.44 -2.51 7.35
C VAL A 149 4.34 -3.03 6.42
N THR A 150 3.45 -2.16 6.00
CA THR A 150 2.47 -2.44 4.94
C THR A 150 2.80 -1.60 3.70
N ALA A 151 3.18 -2.26 2.63
CA ALA A 151 3.38 -1.63 1.34
C ALA A 151 2.04 -1.52 0.61
N ILE A 152 1.57 -0.31 0.38
CA ILE A 152 0.34 -0.01 -0.36
C ILE A 152 0.74 0.36 -1.79
N CYS A 153 0.40 -0.52 -2.72
CA CYS A 153 0.83 -0.41 -4.11
C CYS A 153 -0.36 -0.33 -5.05
N ALA A 154 -0.49 0.78 -5.77
CA ALA A 154 -1.56 0.96 -6.75
C ALA A 154 -1.39 0.07 -7.99
N LEU A 155 -0.13 -0.11 -8.44
CA LEU A 155 0.25 -0.93 -9.59
C LEU A 155 1.46 -1.78 -9.21
N ALA A 156 1.28 -3.09 -9.12
CA ALA A 156 2.35 -4.03 -8.80
C ALA A 156 2.68 -4.90 -10.03
N ALA A 157 3.90 -4.82 -10.53
CA ALA A 157 4.37 -5.74 -11.55
C ALA A 157 4.73 -7.09 -10.92
N PRO A 158 4.45 -8.23 -11.58
CA PRO A 158 4.74 -9.57 -11.05
C PRO A 158 6.18 -9.71 -10.57
N GLU A 159 7.13 -9.28 -11.39
CA GLU A 159 8.57 -9.35 -11.09
C GLU A 159 8.96 -8.49 -9.87
N GLY A 160 8.22 -7.40 -9.63
CA GLY A 160 8.39 -6.56 -8.45
C GLY A 160 7.91 -7.24 -7.18
N VAL A 161 6.80 -7.95 -7.27
CA VAL A 161 6.21 -8.73 -6.16
C VAL A 161 7.09 -9.92 -5.82
N GLU A 162 7.55 -10.68 -6.82
CA GLU A 162 8.48 -11.81 -6.64
C GLU A 162 9.79 -11.37 -5.97
N ARG A 163 10.38 -10.26 -6.42
CA ARG A 163 11.59 -9.69 -5.81
C ARG A 163 11.36 -9.22 -4.37
N LEU A 164 10.20 -8.64 -4.09
CA LEU A 164 9.85 -8.22 -2.74
C LEU A 164 9.66 -9.44 -1.83
N ALA A 165 9.03 -10.51 -2.32
CA ALA A 165 8.86 -11.77 -1.60
C ALA A 165 10.19 -12.45 -1.28
N ALA A 166 11.12 -12.46 -2.24
CA ALA A 166 12.46 -13.05 -2.09
C ALA A 166 13.39 -12.24 -1.17
N ALA A 167 13.04 -11.00 -0.83
CA ALA A 167 13.90 -10.12 -0.06
C ALA A 167 13.89 -10.38 1.46
N ASP A 168 13.05 -11.29 1.95
CA ASP A 168 12.88 -11.66 3.37
C ASP A 168 12.73 -10.44 4.29
N LEU A 169 11.86 -9.52 3.92
CA LEU A 169 11.60 -8.28 4.64
C LEU A 169 10.28 -8.37 5.43
N PRO A 170 10.17 -7.69 6.58
CA PRO A 170 8.96 -7.66 7.40
C PRO A 170 7.88 -6.79 6.74
N VAL A 171 7.35 -7.22 5.59
CA VAL A 171 6.42 -6.44 4.80
C VAL A 171 5.19 -7.24 4.39
N ARG A 172 4.01 -6.60 4.52
CA ARG A 172 2.76 -7.00 3.87
C ARG A 172 2.57 -6.13 2.63
N LEU A 173 2.06 -6.69 1.56
CA LEU A 173 1.71 -5.95 0.34
C LEU A 173 0.20 -5.86 0.20
N ALA A 174 -0.35 -4.65 0.17
CA ALA A 174 -1.75 -4.38 -0.16
C ALA A 174 -1.81 -3.81 -1.59
N THR A 175 -2.52 -4.50 -2.49
CA THR A 175 -2.61 -4.12 -3.90
C THR A 175 -3.94 -4.59 -4.50
N PRO A 176 -4.50 -3.92 -5.54
CA PRO A 176 -5.72 -4.39 -6.17
C PRO A 176 -5.53 -5.76 -6.82
N THR A 177 -6.60 -6.56 -6.81
CA THR A 177 -6.66 -7.77 -7.63
C THR A 177 -6.41 -7.39 -9.09
N ASN A 178 -5.68 -8.23 -9.83
CA ASN A 178 -5.25 -7.96 -11.20
C ASN A 178 -4.26 -6.80 -11.39
N SER A 179 -3.76 -6.17 -10.33
CA SER A 179 -2.67 -5.20 -10.49
C SER A 179 -1.42 -5.81 -11.13
N CYS A 180 -1.24 -7.14 -10.95
CA CYS A 180 -0.11 -7.91 -11.49
C CYS A 180 -0.31 -8.43 -12.91
N THR A 181 -1.49 -8.32 -13.51
CA THR A 181 -1.72 -8.90 -14.84
C THR A 181 -1.40 -7.91 -15.96
N ALA A 182 -0.23 -8.07 -16.56
CA ALA A 182 -0.07 -7.87 -17.98
C ALA A 182 -0.28 -9.24 -18.63
N THR A 183 -1.49 -9.71 -18.84
CA THR A 183 -1.91 -10.66 -19.87
C THR A 183 -3.13 -11.52 -19.46
N ARG A 184 -4.12 -11.51 -20.35
CA ARG A 184 -5.24 -12.43 -20.59
C ARG A 184 -6.18 -12.77 -19.44
N ALA A 185 -7.37 -12.21 -19.55
CA ALA A 185 -8.59 -12.69 -18.93
C ALA A 185 -8.93 -14.12 -19.36
N THR A 186 -9.15 -14.98 -18.38
CA THR A 186 -10.09 -16.10 -18.52
C THR A 186 -11.15 -15.89 -17.46
N PRO A 187 -12.45 -15.88 -17.80
CA PRO A 187 -13.50 -15.66 -16.79
C PRO A 187 -13.64 -16.90 -15.94
N ALA A 188 -13.37 -16.77 -14.64
CA ALA A 188 -13.80 -17.77 -13.66
C ALA A 188 -15.00 -17.20 -12.91
N THR A 189 -16.16 -17.73 -13.22
CA THR A 189 -17.39 -17.64 -12.44
C THR A 189 -17.12 -18.33 -11.10
N THR A 190 -17.12 -17.60 -9.98
CA THR A 190 -17.31 -18.25 -8.68
C THR A 190 -17.92 -17.29 -7.66
N SER A 191 -18.96 -17.79 -7.02
CA SER A 191 -19.82 -17.19 -6.02
C SER A 191 -19.07 -16.69 -4.77
N HIS A 192 -19.58 -15.60 -4.22
CA HIS A 192 -19.28 -15.10 -2.87
C HIS A 192 -19.41 -16.21 -1.83
N ARG A 193 -18.30 -16.78 -1.38
CA ARG A 193 -18.11 -17.38 -0.06
C ARG A 193 -16.64 -17.73 0.13
N ASP A 194 -16.12 -17.37 1.34
CA ASP A 194 -14.83 -17.76 1.91
C ASP A 194 -13.57 -17.22 1.21
N VAL A 195 -13.23 -15.96 1.48
CA VAL A 195 -11.90 -15.44 1.22
C VAL A 195 -10.98 -15.87 2.36
N GLN A 196 -10.38 -17.05 2.20
CA GLN A 196 -9.18 -17.41 2.99
C GLN A 196 -7.95 -16.70 2.39
N PRO A 197 -6.95 -16.33 3.21
CA PRO A 197 -5.70 -15.77 2.71
C PRO A 197 -5.03 -16.76 1.74
N ARG A 198 -4.84 -16.34 0.50
CA ARG A 198 -4.17 -17.18 -0.50
C ARG A 198 -2.67 -17.05 -0.36
N ASP A 199 -1.99 -18.15 -0.25
CA ASP A 199 -0.53 -18.21 -0.22
C ASP A 199 0.03 -17.76 -1.58
N PHE A 200 1.02 -16.88 -1.59
CA PHE A 200 1.59 -16.29 -2.80
C PHE A 200 2.22 -17.35 -3.72
N SER A 201 2.63 -18.50 -3.18
CA SER A 201 3.17 -19.62 -3.96
C SER A 201 2.20 -20.16 -5.01
N ALA A 202 0.86 -20.06 -4.76
CA ALA A 202 -0.16 -20.52 -5.71
C ALA A 202 -0.45 -19.48 -6.79
N THR A 203 -0.16 -18.20 -6.56
CA THR A 203 -0.47 -17.11 -7.48
C THR A 203 0.65 -16.85 -8.51
N ALA A 204 1.90 -17.18 -8.15
CA ALA A 204 3.06 -17.05 -9.04
C ALA A 204 2.98 -18.02 -10.25
N SER A 205 2.33 -19.17 -10.09
CA SER A 205 2.14 -20.15 -11.18
C SER A 205 1.18 -19.68 -12.28
N ASN A 206 0.31 -18.70 -11.98
CA ASN A 206 -0.67 -18.19 -12.94
C ASN A 206 -0.22 -16.89 -13.64
N CYS A 207 1.01 -16.42 -13.38
CA CYS A 207 1.59 -15.22 -13.96
C CYS A 207 2.67 -15.53 -15.03
N ARG A 208 2.70 -16.74 -15.61
CA ARG A 208 3.52 -17.08 -16.79
C ARG A 208 2.70 -17.12 -18.06
#